data_14aa24797f7d35f45af69e700594ae69
#
_entry.id   14aa24797f7d35f45af69e700594ae69
#
_cell.length_a   1.000
_cell.length_b   1.000
_cell.length_c   1.000
_cell.angle_alpha   90.00
_cell.angle_beta   90.00
_cell.angle_gamma   90.00
#
_symmetry.space_group_name_H-M   'P 1'
#
loop_
_entity.id
_entity.type
_entity.pdbx_description
1 polymer ?
#
loop_
_entity_poly.entity_id
_entity_poly.type
_entity_poly.pdbx_seq_one_letter_code
_entity_poly.pdbx_strand_id
1 'polypeptide(L)'
;FDRLVVVKGPQTVLWGPGASAGTVRFARDVPHFEQAGARVYGSVLAGSHHRRDAVVDASAGLSQGYVRLSGSTSEAGDYRAGDGTRVPSKWDKWSADVAFGWTPDENTVLEASLGRGDGEARYAGRGMDGSMFDRDSRSLRFGKSGFEGALQRIDASVYRNYVDHLMDNYSLRDPNPASAMPMPMGAN
;
A
#
# COMPACT_ATOMS: atom_id res chain seq x y z
N PHE A 1 -0.84 9.60 0.30
CA PHE A 1 -1.25 9.75 1.71
C PHE A 1 -1.03 11.19 2.11
N ASP A 2 -1.95 11.75 2.90
CA ASP A 2 -1.97 13.16 3.27
C ASP A 2 -1.35 13.38 4.66
N ARG A 3 -1.38 12.32 5.48
CA ARG A 3 -0.81 12.37 6.84
C ARG A 3 -0.08 11.08 7.20
N LEU A 4 1.04 11.24 7.91
CA LEU A 4 1.74 10.18 8.62
C LEU A 4 1.57 10.42 10.13
N VAL A 5 0.99 9.44 10.81
CA VAL A 5 0.80 9.50 12.28
C VAL A 5 1.64 8.40 12.92
N VAL A 6 2.54 8.78 13.81
CA VAL A 6 3.36 7.86 14.59
C VAL A 6 2.95 7.98 16.07
N VAL A 7 2.42 6.90 16.61
CA VAL A 7 2.04 6.83 18.02
C VAL A 7 2.93 5.82 18.71
N LYS A 8 3.67 6.27 19.72
CA LYS A 8 4.59 5.44 20.51
C LYS A 8 3.87 4.81 21.69
N GLY A 9 4.27 3.60 22.04
CA GLY A 9 3.72 2.84 23.16
C GLY A 9 2.52 1.98 22.78
N PRO A 10 1.99 1.20 23.73
CA PRO A 10 0.86 0.31 23.48
C PRO A 10 -0.38 1.07 22.99
N GLN A 11 -1.01 0.54 21.96
CA GLN A 11 -2.20 1.13 21.35
C GLN A 11 -3.40 0.20 21.51
N THR A 12 -4.59 0.77 21.33
CA THR A 12 -5.84 0.01 21.32
C THR A 12 -5.96 -0.83 20.06
N VAL A 13 -6.81 -1.85 20.10
CA VAL A 13 -7.13 -2.74 18.96
C VAL A 13 -7.83 -2.03 17.78
N LEU A 14 -8.19 -0.75 17.93
CA LEU A 14 -8.88 0.03 16.89
C LEU A 14 -8.13 0.09 15.55
N TRP A 15 -6.81 -0.07 15.56
CA TRP A 15 -5.96 0.02 14.38
C TRP A 15 -5.31 -1.32 14.00
N GLY A 16 -5.83 -2.41 14.54
CA GLY A 16 -5.35 -3.76 14.29
C GLY A 16 -4.67 -4.40 15.50
N PRO A 17 -4.48 -5.70 15.49
CA PRO A 17 -3.81 -6.43 16.55
C PRO A 17 -2.29 -6.17 16.55
N GLY A 18 -1.65 -6.39 17.70
CA GLY A 18 -0.18 -6.42 17.81
C GLY A 18 0.52 -5.07 18.00
N ALA A 19 -0.22 -3.98 18.24
CA ALA A 19 0.34 -2.63 18.47
C ALA A 19 0.94 -2.46 19.89
N SER A 20 1.86 -3.35 20.31
CA SER A 20 2.46 -3.34 21.64
C SER A 20 3.54 -2.26 21.81
N ALA A 21 4.28 -1.94 20.75
CA ALA A 21 5.37 -0.96 20.79
C ALA A 21 4.99 0.39 20.20
N GLY A 22 3.98 0.44 19.36
CA GLY A 22 3.50 1.64 18.68
C GLY A 22 2.77 1.35 17.39
N THR A 23 2.28 2.42 16.77
CA THR A 23 1.57 2.34 15.47
C THR A 23 2.08 3.41 14.54
N VAL A 24 2.35 3.03 13.30
CA VAL A 24 2.58 3.96 12.18
C VAL A 24 1.38 3.88 11.26
N ARG A 25 0.69 5.00 11.09
CA ARG A 25 -0.51 5.08 10.28
C ARG A 25 -0.34 6.09 9.14
N PHE A 26 -0.53 5.61 7.93
CA PHE A 26 -0.67 6.45 6.74
C PHE A 26 -2.17 6.73 6.55
N ALA A 27 -2.54 7.97 6.60
CA ALA A 27 -3.93 8.39 6.46
C ALA A 27 -4.14 9.20 5.18
N ARG A 28 -5.34 9.08 4.62
CA ARG A 28 -5.84 9.94 3.55
C ARG A 28 -7.00 10.76 4.10
N ASP A 29 -7.00 12.03 3.78
CA ASP A 29 -8.13 12.90 4.11
C ASP A 29 -9.29 12.64 3.15
N VAL A 30 -10.50 12.81 3.65
CA VAL A 30 -11.72 12.68 2.84
C VAL A 30 -11.75 13.85 1.85
N PRO A 31 -11.82 13.61 0.54
CA PRO A 31 -11.97 14.69 -0.43
C PRO A 31 -13.32 15.40 -0.24
N HIS A 32 -13.30 16.72 -0.13
CA HIS A 32 -14.48 17.55 -0.12
C HIS A 32 -14.49 18.43 -1.38
N PHE A 33 -15.63 18.49 -2.04
CA PHE A 33 -15.89 19.29 -3.23
C PHE A 33 -17.13 20.15 -2.98
N GLU A 34 -16.97 21.46 -2.97
CA GLU A 34 -18.11 22.38 -2.86
C GLU A 34 -18.99 22.38 -4.14
N GLN A 35 -18.37 22.09 -5.27
CA GLN A 35 -18.97 21.98 -6.59
C GLN A 35 -18.29 20.85 -7.38
N ALA A 36 -18.85 20.51 -8.54
CA ALA A 36 -18.21 19.54 -9.43
C ALA A 36 -16.77 19.90 -9.71
N GLY A 37 -15.86 18.97 -9.47
CA GLY A 37 -14.43 19.21 -9.62
C GLY A 37 -13.61 17.94 -9.65
N ALA A 38 -12.32 18.10 -10.01
CA ALA A 38 -11.35 17.04 -9.99
C ALA A 38 -9.99 17.56 -9.50
N ARG A 39 -9.23 16.68 -8.90
CA ARG A 39 -7.84 16.89 -8.48
C ARG A 39 -7.01 15.72 -8.95
N VAL A 40 -5.83 16.01 -9.48
CA VAL A 40 -4.89 14.98 -9.91
C VAL A 40 -3.51 15.33 -9.37
N TYR A 41 -2.87 14.37 -8.78
CA TYR A 41 -1.47 14.43 -8.38
C TYR A 41 -0.73 13.27 -9.07
N GLY A 42 0.48 13.54 -9.55
CA GLY A 42 1.34 12.53 -10.15
C GLY A 42 2.80 12.79 -9.86
N SER A 43 3.59 11.73 -9.78
CA SER A 43 5.03 11.79 -9.62
C SER A 43 5.67 10.69 -10.43
N VAL A 44 6.77 11.02 -11.09
CA VAL A 44 7.63 10.05 -11.78
C VAL A 44 9.07 10.23 -11.31
N LEU A 45 9.78 9.13 -11.15
CA LEU A 45 11.19 9.12 -10.77
C LEU A 45 11.95 8.15 -11.67
N ALA A 46 13.11 8.59 -12.16
CA ALA A 46 14.07 7.74 -12.83
C ALA A 46 15.38 7.79 -12.06
N GLY A 47 16.04 6.66 -11.95
CA GLY A 47 17.28 6.54 -11.19
C GLY A 47 18.28 5.55 -11.80
N SER A 48 19.39 5.35 -11.11
CA SER A 48 20.38 4.34 -11.47
C SER A 48 19.77 2.93 -11.45
N HIS A 49 20.44 1.99 -12.11
CA HIS A 49 20.05 0.57 -12.18
C HIS A 49 18.66 0.36 -12.81
N HIS A 50 18.32 1.18 -13.79
CA HIS A 50 17.02 1.15 -14.49
C HIS A 50 15.82 1.42 -13.58
N ARG A 51 16.03 2.09 -12.44
CA ARG A 51 14.94 2.42 -11.55
C ARG A 51 13.94 3.37 -12.22
N ARG A 52 12.68 3.00 -12.14
CA ARG A 52 11.53 3.80 -12.58
C ARG A 52 10.41 3.66 -11.57
N ASP A 53 9.96 4.79 -11.06
CA ASP A 53 8.79 4.83 -10.18
C ASP A 53 7.76 5.78 -10.79
N ALA A 54 6.50 5.43 -10.67
CA ALA A 54 5.40 6.31 -11.01
C ALA A 54 4.29 6.19 -9.96
N VAL A 55 3.68 7.32 -9.65
CA VAL A 55 2.53 7.40 -8.74
C VAL A 55 1.50 8.32 -9.36
N VAL A 56 0.24 7.93 -9.28
CA VAL A 56 -0.91 8.76 -9.59
C VAL A 56 -1.93 8.69 -8.46
N ASP A 57 -2.50 9.82 -8.11
CA ASP A 57 -3.65 9.94 -7.20
C ASP A 57 -4.61 10.96 -7.83
N ALA A 58 -5.81 10.51 -8.15
CA ALA A 58 -6.84 11.31 -8.80
C ALA A 58 -8.13 11.22 -8.02
N SER A 59 -8.81 12.33 -7.81
CA SER A 59 -10.13 12.37 -7.23
C SER A 59 -11.03 13.29 -8.03
N ALA A 60 -12.28 12.88 -8.20
CA ALA A 60 -13.34 13.69 -8.80
C ALA A 60 -14.59 13.57 -7.95
N GLY A 61 -15.36 14.65 -7.85
CA GLY A 61 -16.51 14.64 -6.98
C GLY A 61 -17.48 15.82 -7.19
N LEU A 62 -18.52 15.72 -6.42
CA LEU A 62 -19.59 16.71 -6.23
C LEU A 62 -19.68 17.02 -4.73
N SER A 63 -20.54 17.97 -4.35
CA SER A 63 -20.76 18.33 -2.93
C SER A 63 -21.16 17.15 -2.05
N GLN A 64 -21.81 16.13 -2.63
CA GLN A 64 -22.34 14.99 -1.86
C GLN A 64 -21.52 13.69 -2.01
N GLY A 65 -20.39 13.71 -2.71
CA GLY A 65 -19.60 12.51 -2.84
C GLY A 65 -18.46 12.60 -3.85
N TYR A 66 -17.64 11.56 -3.87
CA TYR A 66 -16.43 11.51 -4.69
C TYR A 66 -16.07 10.09 -5.12
N VAL A 67 -15.27 10.02 -6.16
CA VAL A 67 -14.49 8.86 -6.54
C VAL A 67 -13.02 9.23 -6.43
N ARG A 68 -12.20 8.35 -5.85
CA ARG A 68 -10.74 8.48 -5.82
C ARG A 68 -10.11 7.25 -6.45
N LEU A 69 -9.13 7.47 -7.28
CA LEU A 69 -8.28 6.46 -7.91
C LEU A 69 -6.84 6.72 -7.49
N SER A 70 -6.13 5.71 -7.06
CA SER A 70 -4.69 5.80 -6.86
C SER A 70 -3.98 4.59 -7.42
N GLY A 71 -2.80 4.82 -7.98
CA GLY A 71 -1.95 3.78 -8.53
C GLY A 71 -0.49 4.10 -8.34
N SER A 72 0.31 3.06 -8.21
CA SER A 72 1.76 3.18 -8.20
C SER A 72 2.41 2.00 -8.89
N THR A 73 3.54 2.26 -9.53
CA THR A 73 4.45 1.23 -10.01
C THR A 73 5.87 1.61 -9.63
N SER A 74 6.69 0.61 -9.34
CA SER A 74 8.11 0.80 -9.01
C SER A 74 8.89 -0.41 -9.49
N GLU A 75 9.89 -0.18 -10.31
CA GLU A 75 10.80 -1.20 -10.82
C GLU A 75 12.26 -0.78 -10.67
N ALA A 76 13.15 -1.71 -10.49
CA ALA A 76 14.59 -1.50 -10.62
C ALA A 76 15.30 -2.81 -10.97
N GLY A 77 16.43 -2.70 -11.65
CA GLY A 77 17.33 -3.81 -11.93
C GLY A 77 18.30 -4.10 -10.77
N ASP A 78 19.09 -5.15 -10.92
CA ASP A 78 20.18 -5.45 -10.00
C ASP A 78 21.23 -4.33 -10.02
N TYR A 79 21.77 -3.97 -8.87
CA TYR A 79 22.88 -3.02 -8.82
C TYR A 79 24.25 -3.71 -8.89
N ARG A 80 25.30 -2.91 -9.11
CA ARG A 80 26.69 -3.36 -8.99
C ARG A 80 27.33 -2.75 -7.75
N ALA A 81 27.99 -3.58 -6.97
CA ALA A 81 28.80 -3.14 -5.84
C ALA A 81 30.07 -2.38 -6.34
N GLY A 82 30.78 -1.72 -5.43
CA GLY A 82 31.96 -0.93 -5.78
C GLY A 82 33.13 -1.72 -6.40
N ASP A 83 33.17 -3.03 -6.18
CA ASP A 83 34.09 -3.97 -6.83
C ASP A 83 33.63 -4.47 -8.21
N GLY A 84 32.49 -4.01 -8.70
CA GLY A 84 31.88 -4.42 -9.96
C GLY A 84 30.97 -5.66 -9.87
N THR A 85 30.91 -6.32 -8.71
CA THR A 85 30.07 -7.52 -8.51
C THR A 85 28.60 -7.17 -8.67
N ARG A 86 27.86 -7.98 -9.45
CA ARG A 86 26.40 -7.84 -9.59
C ARG A 86 25.71 -8.36 -8.33
N VAL A 87 24.88 -7.52 -7.73
CA VAL A 87 24.13 -7.83 -6.51
C VAL A 87 22.67 -8.03 -6.85
N PRO A 88 22.09 -9.23 -6.60
CA PRO A 88 20.67 -9.47 -6.78
C PRO A 88 19.84 -8.51 -5.94
N SER A 89 19.09 -7.63 -6.58
CA SER A 89 18.34 -6.57 -5.90
C SER A 89 17.19 -6.02 -6.78
N LYS A 90 16.93 -6.68 -7.92
CA LYS A 90 15.79 -6.35 -8.80
C LYS A 90 14.50 -6.38 -8.00
N TRP A 91 13.61 -5.45 -8.27
CA TRP A 91 12.21 -5.52 -7.87
C TRP A 91 11.31 -5.02 -8.99
N ASP A 92 10.09 -5.50 -8.98
CA ASP A 92 8.97 -5.00 -9.75
C ASP A 92 7.73 -5.07 -8.86
N LYS A 93 6.99 -3.98 -8.73
CA LYS A 93 5.76 -3.94 -7.93
C LYS A 93 4.80 -2.89 -8.42
N TRP A 94 3.53 -3.17 -8.28
CA TRP A 94 2.46 -2.22 -8.58
C TRP A 94 1.35 -2.28 -7.54
N SER A 95 0.57 -1.22 -7.44
CA SER A 95 -0.68 -1.19 -6.69
C SER A 95 -1.69 -0.29 -7.36
N ALA A 96 -2.96 -0.64 -7.22
CA ALA A 96 -4.09 0.17 -7.65
C ALA A 96 -5.19 0.11 -6.59
N ASP A 97 -5.78 1.26 -6.28
CA ASP A 97 -6.84 1.38 -5.31
C ASP A 97 -7.94 2.30 -5.86
N VAL A 98 -9.21 1.98 -5.58
CA VAL A 98 -10.36 2.82 -5.86
C VAL A 98 -11.17 3.02 -4.59
N ALA A 99 -11.66 4.23 -4.38
CA ALA A 99 -12.58 4.54 -3.30
C ALA A 99 -13.78 5.34 -3.82
N PHE A 100 -14.93 5.05 -3.26
CA PHE A 100 -16.20 5.74 -3.50
C PHE A 100 -16.67 6.31 -2.15
N GLY A 101 -16.78 7.61 -2.07
CA GLY A 101 -17.21 8.31 -0.87
C GLY A 101 -18.54 9.02 -1.07
N TRP A 102 -19.42 8.87 -0.09
CA TRP A 102 -20.65 9.65 0.04
C TRP A 102 -20.50 10.60 1.23
N THR A 103 -20.63 11.89 0.97
CA THR A 103 -20.40 12.98 1.93
C THR A 103 -21.57 13.96 1.85
N PRO A 104 -22.77 13.58 2.36
CA PRO A 104 -24.00 14.40 2.24
C PRO A 104 -23.88 15.74 2.98
N ASP A 105 -23.03 15.83 3.99
CA ASP A 105 -22.70 17.00 4.76
C ASP A 105 -21.23 16.95 5.25
N GLU A 106 -20.74 18.02 5.86
CA GLU A 106 -19.36 18.15 6.36
C GLU A 106 -19.01 17.17 7.50
N ASN A 107 -20.03 16.62 8.14
CA ASN A 107 -19.89 15.77 9.32
C ASN A 107 -20.11 14.28 9.04
N THR A 108 -20.54 13.93 7.83
CA THR A 108 -20.89 12.55 7.48
C THR A 108 -20.04 12.03 6.35
N VAL A 109 -19.47 10.85 6.50
CA VAL A 109 -18.78 10.11 5.45
C VAL A 109 -19.16 8.65 5.48
N LEU A 110 -19.46 8.10 4.30
CA LEU A 110 -19.52 6.68 4.04
C LEU A 110 -18.58 6.41 2.86
N GLU A 111 -17.54 5.61 3.08
CA GLU A 111 -16.55 5.30 2.05
C GLU A 111 -16.39 3.79 1.88
N ALA A 112 -16.49 3.31 0.66
CA ALA A 112 -16.12 1.97 0.27
C ALA A 112 -14.84 2.02 -0.56
N SER A 113 -13.86 1.14 -0.25
CA SER A 113 -12.62 1.06 -1.00
C SER A 113 -12.25 -0.37 -1.38
N LEU A 114 -11.62 -0.49 -2.53
CA LEU A 114 -11.06 -1.71 -3.08
C LEU A 114 -9.62 -1.44 -3.49
N GLY A 115 -8.73 -2.37 -3.20
CA GLY A 115 -7.33 -2.23 -3.57
C GLY A 115 -6.72 -3.56 -3.97
N ARG A 116 -5.82 -3.50 -4.96
CA ARG A 116 -5.07 -4.65 -5.42
C ARG A 116 -3.62 -4.26 -5.69
N GLY A 117 -2.71 -5.22 -5.55
CA GLY A 117 -1.32 -5.01 -5.87
C GLY A 117 -0.56 -6.31 -5.86
N ASP A 118 0.54 -6.33 -6.58
CA ASP A 118 1.46 -7.46 -6.62
C ASP A 118 2.90 -6.96 -6.78
N GLY A 119 3.85 -7.87 -6.61
CA GLY A 119 5.26 -7.57 -6.82
C GLY A 119 6.15 -8.78 -6.72
N GLU A 120 7.37 -8.59 -7.16
CA GLU A 120 8.47 -9.54 -7.05
C GLU A 120 9.74 -8.83 -6.59
N ALA A 121 10.61 -9.53 -5.89
CA ALA A 121 11.89 -8.97 -5.44
C ALA A 121 12.98 -10.03 -5.32
N ARG A 122 14.17 -9.70 -5.81
CA ARG A 122 15.40 -10.48 -5.59
C ARG A 122 16.15 -9.95 -4.38
N TYR A 123 16.67 -10.84 -3.58
CA TYR A 123 17.35 -10.47 -2.34
C TYR A 123 18.83 -10.84 -2.36
N ALA A 124 19.68 -9.87 -2.09
CA ALA A 124 21.09 -10.11 -1.85
C ALA A 124 21.29 -10.93 -0.57
N GLY A 125 22.17 -11.91 -0.61
CA GLY A 125 22.56 -12.70 0.56
C GLY A 125 21.47 -13.62 1.14
N ARG A 126 20.34 -13.80 0.41
CA ARG A 126 19.30 -14.77 0.78
C ARG A 126 19.24 -15.93 -0.22
N GLY A 127 18.81 -17.09 0.27
CA GLY A 127 18.66 -18.30 -0.54
C GLY A 127 17.40 -18.30 -1.42
N MET A 128 16.40 -17.49 -1.06
CA MET A 128 15.13 -17.37 -1.78
C MET A 128 14.82 -15.92 -2.12
N ASP A 129 14.05 -15.74 -3.18
CA ASP A 129 13.49 -14.47 -3.65
C ASP A 129 11.98 -14.44 -3.37
N GLY A 130 11.41 -13.26 -3.26
CA GLY A 130 9.95 -13.09 -3.26
C GLY A 130 9.47 -13.09 -4.70
N SER A 131 8.84 -14.17 -5.13
CA SER A 131 8.35 -14.33 -6.51
C SER A 131 6.91 -13.85 -6.69
N MET A 132 6.17 -13.64 -5.60
CA MET A 132 4.82 -13.08 -5.60
C MET A 132 4.50 -12.42 -4.26
N PHE A 133 3.80 -11.28 -4.31
CA PHE A 133 3.29 -10.53 -3.15
C PHE A 133 1.87 -10.03 -3.45
N ASP A 134 0.96 -10.95 -3.83
CA ASP A 134 -0.42 -10.58 -4.18
C ASP A 134 -1.16 -10.04 -2.94
N ARG A 135 -1.82 -8.90 -3.12
CA ARG A 135 -2.62 -8.22 -2.10
C ARG A 135 -4.00 -7.88 -2.66
N ASP A 136 -5.05 -8.31 -1.97
CA ASP A 136 -6.43 -7.85 -2.16
C ASP A 136 -6.91 -7.19 -0.87
N SER A 137 -7.43 -5.98 -0.96
CA SER A 137 -7.95 -5.23 0.19
C SER A 137 -9.32 -4.64 -0.12
N ARG A 138 -10.20 -4.69 0.88
CA ARG A 138 -11.56 -4.16 0.81
C ARG A 138 -11.90 -3.50 2.12
N SER A 139 -12.52 -2.34 2.09
CA SER A 139 -13.00 -1.72 3.31
C SER A 139 -14.31 -0.96 3.10
N LEU A 140 -15.04 -0.85 4.19
CA LEU A 140 -16.19 0.04 4.34
C LEU A 140 -15.98 0.84 5.63
N ARG A 141 -16.04 2.15 5.52
CA ARG A 141 -15.89 3.09 6.63
C ARG A 141 -17.09 4.00 6.72
N PHE A 142 -17.58 4.19 7.93
CA PHE A 142 -18.59 5.20 8.27
C PHE A 142 -18.03 6.14 9.34
N GLY A 143 -18.27 7.42 9.18
CA GLY A 143 -17.96 8.45 10.17
C GLY A 143 -19.08 9.47 10.25
N LYS A 144 -19.49 9.81 11.45
CA LYS A 144 -20.43 10.90 11.74
C LYS A 144 -19.94 11.68 12.96
N SER A 145 -19.87 12.98 12.80
CA SER A 145 -19.50 13.93 13.87
C SER A 145 -20.57 15.02 14.00
N GLY A 146 -20.35 15.97 14.91
CA GLY A 146 -21.25 17.11 15.09
C GLY A 146 -22.52 16.77 15.83
N PHE A 147 -22.53 15.73 16.66
CA PHE A 147 -23.63 15.47 17.59
C PHE A 147 -23.59 16.45 18.75
N GLU A 148 -24.75 16.88 19.21
CA GLU A 148 -24.87 17.65 20.43
C GLU A 148 -24.80 16.73 21.67
N GLY A 149 -24.17 17.17 22.75
CA GLY A 149 -24.09 16.45 24.04
C GLY A 149 -22.80 15.65 24.23
N ALA A 150 -22.89 14.57 25.01
CA ALA A 150 -21.71 13.79 25.42
C ALA A 150 -21.11 12.95 24.28
N LEU A 151 -21.92 12.53 23.35
CA LEU A 151 -21.46 11.83 22.14
C LEU A 151 -21.12 12.86 21.07
N GLN A 152 -19.85 12.98 20.70
CA GLN A 152 -19.40 13.96 19.70
C GLN A 152 -19.14 13.36 18.34
N ARG A 153 -18.79 12.06 18.29
CA ARG A 153 -18.41 11.38 17.05
C ARG A 153 -18.65 9.88 17.13
N ILE A 154 -19.01 9.29 16.01
CA ILE A 154 -19.05 7.84 15.76
C ILE A 154 -18.16 7.54 14.57
N ASP A 155 -17.26 6.58 14.70
CA ASP A 155 -16.49 5.98 13.61
C ASP A 155 -16.70 4.47 13.65
N ALA A 156 -16.99 3.89 12.51
CA ALA A 156 -17.09 2.45 12.32
C ALA A 156 -16.34 2.05 11.04
N SER A 157 -15.66 0.91 11.09
CA SER A 157 -15.00 0.38 9.90
C SER A 157 -14.99 -1.14 9.89
N VAL A 158 -15.18 -1.70 8.70
CA VAL A 158 -14.99 -3.11 8.41
C VAL A 158 -14.00 -3.22 7.27
N TYR A 159 -13.02 -4.09 7.42
CA TYR A 159 -12.02 -4.30 6.38
C TYR A 159 -11.63 -5.77 6.27
N ARG A 160 -11.24 -6.16 5.07
CA ARG A 160 -10.60 -7.43 4.77
C ARG A 160 -9.34 -7.17 3.97
N ASN A 161 -8.23 -7.69 4.45
CA ASN A 161 -6.97 -7.75 3.72
C ASN A 161 -6.59 -9.21 3.52
N TYR A 162 -6.29 -9.57 2.30
CA TYR A 162 -5.70 -10.85 1.95
C TYR A 162 -4.34 -10.58 1.34
N VAL A 163 -3.35 -11.33 1.77
CA VAL A 163 -1.99 -11.27 1.23
C VAL A 163 -1.57 -12.70 0.96
N ASP A 164 -1.15 -12.96 -0.27
CA ASP A 164 -0.50 -14.20 -0.67
C ASP A 164 0.97 -13.89 -0.98
N HIS A 165 1.86 -14.68 -0.42
CA HIS A 165 3.28 -14.43 -0.47
C HIS A 165 4.03 -15.71 -0.81
N LEU A 166 4.61 -15.77 -2.01
CA LEU A 166 5.41 -16.88 -2.46
C LEU A 166 6.89 -16.52 -2.48
N MET A 167 7.68 -17.36 -1.87
CA MET A 167 9.15 -17.28 -1.96
C MET A 167 9.71 -18.56 -2.57
N ASP A 168 10.63 -18.42 -3.49
CA ASP A 168 11.35 -19.54 -4.08
C ASP A 168 12.78 -19.15 -4.49
N ASN A 169 13.57 -20.14 -4.89
CA ASN A 169 14.95 -19.95 -5.33
C ASN A 169 15.17 -20.23 -6.83
N TYR A 170 14.08 -20.32 -7.60
CA TYR A 170 14.16 -20.73 -9.01
C TYR A 170 13.36 -19.84 -9.98
N SER A 171 12.36 -19.09 -9.54
CA SER A 171 11.54 -18.25 -10.45
C SER A 171 12.28 -17.01 -10.95
N LEU A 172 13.05 -16.35 -10.08
CA LEU A 172 13.76 -15.12 -10.41
C LEU A 172 15.27 -15.30 -10.60
N ARG A 173 15.80 -16.46 -10.25
CA ARG A 173 17.22 -16.85 -10.46
C ARG A 173 17.36 -18.37 -10.52
N ASP A 174 18.46 -18.86 -11.08
CA ASP A 174 18.81 -20.27 -10.96
C ASP A 174 19.25 -20.59 -9.53
N PRO A 175 18.90 -21.77 -8.98
CA PRO A 175 19.40 -22.24 -7.69
C PRO A 175 20.93 -22.25 -7.67
N ASN A 176 21.54 -21.74 -6.60
CA ASN A 176 22.99 -21.78 -6.43
C ASN A 176 23.42 -23.14 -5.88
N PRO A 177 24.14 -23.98 -6.64
CA PRO A 177 24.58 -25.31 -6.20
C PRO A 177 25.49 -25.28 -4.95
N ALA A 178 26.17 -24.15 -4.69
CA ALA A 178 27.05 -23.97 -3.55
C ALA A 178 26.32 -23.37 -2.31
N SER A 179 25.00 -23.15 -2.39
CA SER A 179 24.23 -22.60 -1.28
C SER A 179 23.68 -23.71 -0.38
N ALA A 180 23.11 -23.31 0.76
CA ALA A 180 22.37 -24.22 1.65
C ALA A 180 21.10 -24.78 1.01
N MET A 181 20.65 -24.24 -0.12
CA MET A 181 19.46 -24.64 -0.89
C MET A 181 19.84 -24.89 -2.36
N PRO A 182 20.60 -25.96 -2.66
CA PRO A 182 21.13 -26.20 -4.01
C PRO A 182 20.10 -26.71 -5.02
N MET A 183 18.93 -27.15 -4.56
CA MET A 183 17.83 -27.63 -5.41
C MET A 183 16.67 -26.63 -5.45
N PRO A 184 15.79 -26.69 -6.48
CA PRO A 184 14.60 -25.86 -6.51
C PRO A 184 13.73 -26.07 -5.24
N MET A 185 13.43 -24.99 -4.53
CA MET A 185 12.63 -24.98 -3.29
C MET A 185 11.76 -23.71 -3.27
N GLY A 186 10.57 -23.84 -2.72
CA GLY A 186 9.64 -22.73 -2.53
C GLY A 186 8.91 -22.85 -1.19
N ALA A 187 8.39 -21.72 -0.70
CA ALA A 187 7.55 -21.61 0.48
C ALA A 187 6.44 -20.58 0.26
N ASN A 188 5.27 -20.88 0.75
CA ASN A 188 4.07 -20.03 0.73
C ASN A 188 3.60 -19.77 2.17
#